data_212d740e303099e12011699d64035a6a
#
_entry.id   212d740e303099e12011699d64035a6a
#
_cell.length_a   1.000
_cell.length_b   1.000
_cell.length_c   1.000
_cell.angle_alpha   90.00
_cell.angle_beta   90.00
_cell.angle_gamma   90.00
#
_symmetry.space_group_name_H-M   'P 1'
#
loop_
_entity.id
_entity.type
_entity.pdbx_description
1 polymer ?
#
loop_
_entity_poly.entity_id
_entity_poly.type
_entity_poly.pdbx_seq_one_letter_code
_entity_poly.pdbx_strand_id
1 'polypeptide(L)'
;NLSRQKSDYIGVILPSVEHPYFSKVLHWLEHYVTKHNYKIMVCISENSREKELQYIDLLYSHRVLGIVVCSHIGETMEHLDSNCPLISFEREIAENIPAVLCDNYQGGILAANRLFDAGCRNIAIFNPPTKENIPAYSREKAFMKCCEDKKISGRVVYTDRLAPLSEEFGNNILELLKKNSDLDGIFATSDVMAANIIRACKKMGKRVPEDISIVGFDDTWISTLTYPSITTIHQPVQEMCEYAIEAIVKKVKSEKVPSQVVFPVELIDRESTK
;
A
#
# COMPACT_ATOMS: atom_id res chain seq x y z
N ASN A 1 -11.97 22.14 38.72
CA ASN A 1 -11.09 21.27 37.93
C ASN A 1 -11.94 20.54 36.86
N LEU A 2 -12.15 21.19 35.73
CA LEU A 2 -12.56 20.48 34.52
C LEU A 2 -11.37 19.59 34.14
N SER A 3 -11.41 18.33 34.54
CA SER A 3 -10.38 17.36 34.17
C SER A 3 -10.27 17.34 32.64
N ARG A 4 -9.04 17.38 32.12
CA ARG A 4 -8.69 17.27 30.70
C ARG A 4 -9.14 15.89 30.19
N GLN A 5 -10.43 15.72 29.93
CA GLN A 5 -10.98 14.47 29.43
C GLN A 5 -10.51 14.33 27.98
N LYS A 6 -9.69 13.31 27.69
CA LYS A 6 -9.40 12.92 26.30
C LYS A 6 -10.74 12.50 25.66
N SER A 7 -10.88 12.76 24.36
CA SER A 7 -12.05 12.28 23.63
C SER A 7 -11.99 10.76 23.43
N ASP A 8 -13.14 10.13 23.15
CA ASP A 8 -13.21 8.69 22.82
C ASP A 8 -12.85 8.42 21.36
N TYR A 9 -12.19 9.36 20.68
CA TYR A 9 -11.90 9.26 19.26
C TYR A 9 -10.45 8.89 19.00
N ILE A 10 -10.25 8.04 17.98
CA ILE A 10 -8.97 7.81 17.32
C ILE A 10 -9.03 8.43 15.94
N GLY A 11 -8.05 9.28 15.62
CA GLY A 11 -7.91 9.89 14.31
C GLY A 11 -7.28 8.92 13.31
N VAL A 12 -7.76 8.93 12.06
CA VAL A 12 -7.17 8.20 10.96
C VAL A 12 -7.02 9.13 9.76
N ILE A 13 -5.81 9.25 9.25
CA ILE A 13 -5.51 10.05 8.07
C ILE A 13 -5.17 9.09 6.92
N LEU A 14 -5.99 9.13 5.85
CA LEU A 14 -5.85 8.31 4.66
C LEU A 14 -5.62 9.19 3.42
N PRO A 15 -4.89 8.72 2.41
CA PRO A 15 -4.75 9.48 1.16
C PRO A 15 -6.04 9.45 0.32
N SER A 16 -6.82 8.37 0.39
CA SER A 16 -8.05 8.19 -0.38
C SER A 16 -8.90 7.08 0.23
N VAL A 17 -10.21 7.14 0.05
CA VAL A 17 -11.15 6.04 0.35
C VAL A 17 -11.64 5.33 -0.91
N GLU A 18 -11.32 5.85 -2.09
CA GLU A 18 -11.68 5.22 -3.37
C GLU A 18 -10.75 4.05 -3.71
N HIS A 19 -9.48 4.13 -3.30
CA HIS A 19 -8.54 3.05 -3.55
C HIS A 19 -8.86 1.83 -2.68
N PRO A 20 -9.09 0.65 -3.25
CA PRO A 20 -9.56 -0.55 -2.52
C PRO A 20 -8.68 -0.94 -1.34
N TYR A 21 -7.38 -0.74 -1.43
CA TYR A 21 -6.46 -0.98 -0.32
C TYR A 21 -6.78 -0.10 0.90
N PHE A 22 -6.92 1.21 0.71
CA PHE A 22 -7.22 2.12 1.82
C PHE A 22 -8.65 1.95 2.36
N SER A 23 -9.60 1.56 1.51
CA SER A 23 -10.95 1.16 1.97
C SER A 23 -10.89 -0.08 2.87
N LYS A 24 -10.06 -1.08 2.52
CA LYS A 24 -9.81 -2.28 3.34
C LYS A 24 -9.13 -1.91 4.66
N VAL A 25 -8.12 -1.02 4.64
CA VAL A 25 -7.46 -0.50 5.84
C VAL A 25 -8.48 0.22 6.75
N LEU A 26 -9.29 1.11 6.19
CA LEU A 26 -10.30 1.85 6.96
C LEU A 26 -11.31 0.92 7.62
N HIS A 27 -11.79 -0.10 6.88
CA HIS A 27 -12.72 -1.11 7.41
C HIS A 27 -12.15 -1.80 8.66
N TRP A 28 -10.89 -2.27 8.59
CA TRP A 28 -10.29 -2.98 9.72
C TRP A 28 -9.89 -2.05 10.87
N LEU A 29 -9.44 -0.83 10.58
CA LEU A 29 -9.18 0.17 11.63
C LEU A 29 -10.48 0.50 12.39
N GLU A 30 -11.60 0.73 11.69
CA GLU A 30 -12.89 0.99 12.30
C GLU A 30 -13.34 -0.18 13.18
N HIS A 31 -13.22 -1.42 12.66
CA HIS A 31 -13.57 -2.63 13.40
C HIS A 31 -12.80 -2.71 14.74
N TYR A 32 -11.48 -2.52 14.74
CA TYR A 32 -10.67 -2.62 15.95
C TYR A 32 -10.83 -1.40 16.88
N VAL A 33 -11.05 -0.21 16.36
CA VAL A 33 -11.39 0.98 17.15
C VAL A 33 -12.68 0.74 17.94
N THR A 34 -13.72 0.23 17.26
CA THR A 34 -15.02 -0.08 17.87
C THR A 34 -14.90 -1.24 18.88
N LYS A 35 -14.10 -2.26 18.61
CA LYS A 35 -13.80 -3.37 19.54
C LYS A 35 -13.23 -2.88 20.88
N HIS A 36 -12.49 -1.77 20.86
CA HIS A 36 -11.96 -1.11 22.06
C HIS A 36 -12.89 -0.05 22.67
N ASN A 37 -14.15 0.02 22.23
CA ASN A 37 -15.15 1.01 22.65
C ASN A 37 -14.76 2.47 22.34
N TYR A 38 -13.95 2.70 21.30
CA TYR A 38 -13.63 4.02 20.80
C TYR A 38 -14.40 4.30 19.51
N LYS A 39 -14.29 5.53 19.02
CA LYS A 39 -14.88 6.01 17.77
C LYS A 39 -13.77 6.43 16.83
N ILE A 40 -14.03 6.40 15.52
CA ILE A 40 -13.06 6.82 14.52
C ILE A 40 -13.39 8.22 13.98
N MET A 41 -12.38 9.04 13.79
CA MET A 41 -12.46 10.30 13.05
C MET A 41 -11.57 10.18 11.81
N VAL A 42 -12.17 10.20 10.63
CA VAL A 42 -11.48 9.98 9.36
C VAL A 42 -11.20 11.30 8.67
N CYS A 43 -9.95 11.48 8.22
CA CYS A 43 -9.49 12.62 7.44
C CYS A 43 -8.85 12.14 6.13
N ILE A 44 -9.23 12.74 5.00
CA ILE A 44 -8.73 12.35 3.68
C ILE A 44 -7.77 13.41 3.16
N SER A 45 -6.48 13.08 3.11
CA SER A 45 -5.41 14.03 2.77
C SER A 45 -5.23 14.26 1.26
N GLU A 46 -5.76 13.37 0.41
CA GLU A 46 -5.61 13.43 -1.06
C GLU A 46 -4.15 13.55 -1.52
N ASN A 47 -3.22 12.92 -0.77
CA ASN A 47 -1.79 13.05 -0.97
C ASN A 47 -1.27 14.50 -0.88
N SER A 48 -1.99 15.41 -0.19
CA SER A 48 -1.55 16.77 0.07
C SER A 48 -0.91 16.86 1.45
N ARG A 49 0.39 17.23 1.47
CA ARG A 49 1.13 17.47 2.73
C ARG A 49 0.47 18.54 3.59
N GLU A 50 0.01 19.62 2.96
CA GLU A 50 -0.65 20.71 3.65
C GLU A 50 -1.92 20.23 4.36
N LYS A 51 -2.79 19.49 3.67
CA LYS A 51 -3.99 18.89 4.28
C LYS A 51 -3.63 17.93 5.41
N GLU A 52 -2.60 17.12 5.25
CA GLU A 52 -2.16 16.18 6.29
C GLU A 52 -1.77 16.91 7.58
N LEU A 53 -0.96 17.97 7.48
CA LEU A 53 -0.57 18.77 8.64
C LEU A 53 -1.79 19.45 9.28
N GLN A 54 -2.67 20.06 8.47
CA GLN A 54 -3.92 20.67 8.96
C GLN A 54 -4.80 19.65 9.70
N TYR A 55 -4.88 18.41 9.22
CA TYR A 55 -5.66 17.35 9.87
C TYR A 55 -5.00 16.86 11.17
N ILE A 56 -3.69 16.80 11.24
CA ILE A 56 -2.98 16.50 12.49
C ILE A 56 -3.29 17.54 13.54
N ASP A 57 -3.19 18.84 13.20
CA ASP A 57 -3.52 19.95 14.11
C ASP A 57 -5.00 19.91 14.52
N LEU A 58 -5.90 19.61 13.58
CA LEU A 58 -7.32 19.46 13.85
C LEU A 58 -7.56 18.32 14.86
N LEU A 59 -6.97 17.15 14.63
CA LEU A 59 -7.12 15.99 15.51
C LEU A 59 -6.56 16.27 16.91
N TYR A 60 -5.42 16.97 17.00
CA TYR A 60 -4.89 17.42 18.29
C TYR A 60 -5.83 18.40 19.00
N SER A 61 -6.44 19.34 18.29
CA SER A 61 -7.42 20.28 18.86
C SER A 61 -8.65 19.55 19.41
N HIS A 62 -9.07 18.46 18.77
CA HIS A 62 -10.16 17.59 19.22
C HIS A 62 -9.73 16.61 20.33
N ARG A 63 -8.46 16.64 20.77
CA ARG A 63 -7.90 15.80 21.83
C ARG A 63 -8.14 14.30 21.60
N VAL A 64 -7.99 13.85 20.36
CA VAL A 64 -8.12 12.42 20.06
C VAL A 64 -7.13 11.60 20.88
N LEU A 65 -7.47 10.34 21.16
CA LEU A 65 -6.65 9.42 21.95
C LEU A 65 -5.31 9.09 21.27
N GLY A 66 -5.31 9.04 19.96
CA GLY A 66 -4.15 8.78 19.11
C GLY A 66 -4.51 8.90 17.65
N ILE A 67 -3.51 8.84 16.78
CA ILE A 67 -3.66 9.03 15.33
C ILE A 67 -2.95 7.90 14.60
N VAL A 68 -3.64 7.29 13.60
CA VAL A 68 -3.03 6.43 12.60
C VAL A 68 -2.87 7.23 11.30
N VAL A 69 -1.64 7.30 10.78
CA VAL A 69 -1.34 8.01 9.53
C VAL A 69 -0.95 7.00 8.46
N CYS A 70 -1.76 6.93 7.40
CA CYS A 70 -1.58 6.00 6.27
C CYS A 70 -1.15 6.73 4.99
N SER A 71 -0.71 7.97 5.07
CA SER A 71 -0.35 8.76 3.90
C SER A 71 1.11 8.59 3.49
N HIS A 72 1.42 8.90 2.24
CA HIS A 72 2.76 8.73 1.66
C HIS A 72 3.61 9.99 1.64
N ILE A 73 3.27 11.04 2.41
CA ILE A 73 3.99 12.30 2.36
C ILE A 73 5.12 12.29 3.38
N GLY A 74 6.36 12.05 2.87
CA GLY A 74 7.58 12.04 3.66
C GLY A 74 8.14 13.43 3.84
N GLU A 75 8.36 13.80 5.04
CA GLU A 75 9.43 14.64 5.58
C GLU A 75 9.02 15.12 6.98
N THR A 76 9.98 15.14 7.89
CA THR A 76 9.94 15.54 9.29
C THR A 76 8.71 16.31 9.74
N MET A 77 7.92 15.70 10.59
CA MET A 77 6.89 16.39 11.37
C MET A 77 7.59 17.09 12.56
N GLU A 78 7.91 18.36 12.41
CA GLU A 78 8.62 19.14 13.43
C GLU A 78 7.77 19.47 14.68
N HIS A 79 6.44 19.23 14.63
CA HIS A 79 5.49 19.66 15.66
C HIS A 79 4.56 18.54 16.14
N LEU A 80 5.13 17.40 16.52
CA LEU A 80 4.32 16.31 17.06
C LEU A 80 4.05 16.54 18.56
N ASP A 81 2.76 16.52 18.97
CA ASP A 81 2.40 16.50 20.37
C ASP A 81 2.76 15.14 20.99
N SER A 82 3.75 15.15 21.86
CA SER A 82 4.21 13.96 22.58
C SER A 82 3.10 13.30 23.45
N ASN A 83 2.02 14.03 23.74
CA ASN A 83 0.90 13.55 24.55
C ASN A 83 -0.17 12.81 23.72
N CYS A 84 -0.13 12.90 22.37
CA CYS A 84 -1.03 12.18 21.49
C CYS A 84 -0.23 11.14 20.69
N PRO A 85 -0.39 9.85 20.99
CA PRO A 85 0.27 8.78 20.26
C PRO A 85 -0.01 8.86 18.77
N LEU A 86 1.04 8.78 17.95
CA LEU A 86 0.94 8.66 16.51
C LEU A 86 1.55 7.32 16.09
N ILE A 87 0.85 6.58 15.23
CA ILE A 87 1.30 5.34 14.61
C ILE A 87 1.33 5.57 13.10
N SER A 88 2.46 5.26 12.49
CA SER A 88 2.64 5.30 11.05
C SER A 88 2.26 3.95 10.43
N PHE A 89 1.52 3.97 9.33
CA PHE A 89 1.04 2.77 8.64
C PHE A 89 1.60 2.75 7.21
N GLU A 90 2.31 1.67 6.86
CA GLU A 90 3.00 1.49 5.57
C GLU A 90 4.03 2.60 5.27
N ARG A 91 4.61 3.16 6.33
CA ARG A 91 5.56 4.25 6.21
C ARG A 91 6.44 4.41 7.45
N GLU A 92 7.63 4.94 7.25
CA GLU A 92 8.52 5.44 8.31
C GLU A 92 8.50 6.98 8.30
N ILE A 93 7.96 7.60 9.35
CA ILE A 93 7.86 9.07 9.45
C ILE A 93 9.04 9.65 10.23
N ALA A 94 9.36 9.06 11.40
CA ALA A 94 10.47 9.45 12.24
C ALA A 94 10.82 8.30 13.21
N GLU A 95 12.05 8.27 13.74
CA GLU A 95 12.53 7.21 14.64
C GLU A 95 11.68 7.00 15.91
N ASN A 96 11.06 8.07 16.39
CA ASN A 96 10.20 8.04 17.58
C ASN A 96 8.73 7.73 17.31
N ILE A 97 8.35 7.56 16.04
CA ILE A 97 6.99 7.19 15.63
C ILE A 97 6.99 5.72 15.24
N PRO A 98 6.25 4.86 15.96
CA PRO A 98 6.13 3.46 15.60
C PRO A 98 5.56 3.28 14.20
N ALA A 99 6.20 2.42 13.41
CA ALA A 99 5.78 2.08 12.06
C ALA A 99 5.24 0.65 11.99
N VAL A 100 4.09 0.49 11.36
CA VAL A 100 3.46 -0.80 11.03
C VAL A 100 3.61 -1.00 9.53
N LEU A 101 4.39 -1.99 9.12
CA LEU A 101 4.77 -2.23 7.73
C LEU A 101 4.44 -3.66 7.30
N CYS A 102 4.22 -3.90 6.03
CA CYS A 102 4.36 -5.22 5.44
C CYS A 102 5.79 -5.45 4.90
N ASP A 103 6.18 -6.70 4.68
CA ASP A 103 7.47 -7.05 4.08
C ASP A 103 7.44 -6.78 2.56
N ASN A 104 7.62 -5.51 2.23
CA ASN A 104 7.64 -5.04 0.85
C ASN A 104 8.77 -5.66 0.03
N TYR A 105 9.93 -5.93 0.66
CA TYR A 105 11.07 -6.55 -0.02
C TYR A 105 10.73 -7.99 -0.42
N GLN A 106 10.21 -8.78 0.53
CA GLN A 106 9.76 -10.16 0.25
C GLN A 106 8.65 -10.18 -0.81
N GLY A 107 7.74 -9.21 -0.80
CA GLY A 107 6.71 -9.09 -1.83
C GLY A 107 7.28 -8.93 -3.25
N GLY A 108 8.33 -8.13 -3.42
CA GLY A 108 9.05 -8.01 -4.70
C GLY A 108 9.73 -9.31 -5.13
N ILE A 109 10.33 -10.06 -4.18
CA ILE A 109 10.92 -11.38 -4.44
C ILE A 109 9.85 -12.38 -4.90
N LEU A 110 8.73 -12.47 -4.18
CA LEU A 110 7.65 -13.40 -4.50
C LEU A 110 7.07 -13.14 -5.89
N ALA A 111 6.83 -11.87 -6.22
CA ALA A 111 6.31 -11.49 -7.54
C ALA A 111 7.29 -11.84 -8.68
N ALA A 112 8.58 -11.54 -8.52
CA ALA A 112 9.60 -11.86 -9.52
C ALA A 112 9.74 -13.39 -9.71
N ASN A 113 9.77 -14.15 -8.60
CA ASN A 113 9.86 -15.60 -8.65
C ASN A 113 8.63 -16.20 -9.35
N ARG A 114 7.43 -15.72 -9.02
CA ARG A 114 6.19 -16.23 -9.64
C ARG A 114 6.16 -16.03 -11.15
N LEU A 115 6.61 -14.87 -11.63
CA LEU A 115 6.73 -14.62 -13.08
C LEU A 115 7.80 -15.50 -13.72
N PHE A 116 8.95 -15.69 -13.07
CA PHE A 116 9.99 -16.58 -13.54
C PHE A 116 9.50 -18.03 -13.65
N ASP A 117 8.79 -18.53 -12.63
CA ASP A 117 8.25 -19.90 -12.58
C ASP A 117 7.11 -20.09 -13.61
N ALA A 118 6.38 -19.01 -13.96
CA ALA A 118 5.44 -18.98 -15.07
C ALA A 118 6.10 -19.03 -16.46
N GLY A 119 7.44 -19.10 -16.52
CA GLY A 119 8.20 -19.16 -17.76
C GLY A 119 8.54 -17.80 -18.38
N CYS A 120 8.23 -16.69 -17.71
CA CYS A 120 8.55 -15.36 -18.22
C CYS A 120 10.07 -15.10 -18.20
N ARG A 121 10.55 -14.40 -19.22
CA ARG A 121 12.00 -14.07 -19.37
C ARG A 121 12.25 -12.60 -19.66
N ASN A 122 11.24 -11.84 -20.02
CA ASN A 122 11.27 -10.42 -20.29
C ASN A 122 10.20 -9.72 -19.45
N ILE A 123 10.56 -9.39 -18.21
CA ILE A 123 9.60 -8.96 -17.20
C ILE A 123 9.81 -7.51 -16.79
N ALA A 124 8.74 -6.86 -16.33
CA ALA A 124 8.82 -5.51 -15.80
C ALA A 124 8.04 -5.36 -14.50
N ILE A 125 8.51 -4.48 -13.63
CA ILE A 125 7.69 -3.91 -12.56
C ILE A 125 7.09 -2.59 -13.04
N PHE A 126 5.75 -2.48 -12.96
CA PHE A 126 5.02 -1.24 -13.17
C PHE A 126 4.79 -0.57 -11.83
N ASN A 127 5.30 0.65 -11.67
CA ASN A 127 5.32 1.36 -10.40
C ASN A 127 5.12 2.87 -10.63
N PRO A 128 4.35 3.59 -9.79
CA PRO A 128 4.44 5.05 -9.78
C PRO A 128 5.82 5.47 -9.27
N PRO A 129 6.39 6.60 -9.74
CA PRO A 129 7.68 7.07 -9.26
C PRO A 129 7.68 7.20 -7.73
N THR A 130 8.50 6.39 -7.05
CA THR A 130 8.54 6.28 -5.59
C THR A 130 9.90 6.72 -5.08
N LYS A 131 9.94 7.48 -3.98
CA LYS A 131 11.20 7.88 -3.34
C LYS A 131 11.86 6.69 -2.65
N GLU A 132 13.19 6.64 -2.64
CA GLU A 132 13.98 5.54 -2.06
C GLU A 132 13.75 5.30 -0.56
N ASN A 133 13.34 6.34 0.16
CA ASN A 133 13.04 6.27 1.61
C ASN A 133 11.61 5.79 1.94
N ILE A 134 10.82 5.42 0.94
CA ILE A 134 9.47 4.87 1.15
C ILE A 134 9.54 3.34 1.14
N PRO A 135 8.95 2.63 2.13
CA PRO A 135 9.02 1.17 2.22
C PRO A 135 8.60 0.45 0.93
N ALA A 136 7.60 0.97 0.21
CA ALA A 136 7.15 0.43 -1.07
C ALA A 136 8.23 0.42 -2.17
N TYR A 137 9.27 1.27 -2.08
CA TYR A 137 10.42 1.24 -3.01
C TYR A 137 11.20 -0.07 -2.93
N SER A 138 11.20 -0.71 -1.77
CA SER A 138 11.89 -1.99 -1.60
C SER A 138 11.32 -3.12 -2.46
N ARG A 139 10.05 -3.02 -2.91
CA ARG A 139 9.45 -3.96 -3.91
C ARG A 139 10.23 -3.92 -5.23
N GLU A 140 10.49 -2.70 -5.73
CA GLU A 140 11.23 -2.47 -6.97
C GLU A 140 12.67 -2.99 -6.84
N LYS A 141 13.35 -2.63 -5.75
CA LYS A 141 14.72 -3.07 -5.48
C LYS A 141 14.82 -4.61 -5.43
N ALA A 142 13.90 -5.26 -4.74
CA ALA A 142 13.87 -6.71 -4.63
C ALA A 142 13.57 -7.40 -5.96
N PHE A 143 12.60 -6.88 -6.71
CA PHE A 143 12.24 -7.38 -8.04
C PHE A 143 13.43 -7.32 -9.00
N MET A 144 14.09 -6.18 -9.09
CA MET A 144 15.26 -5.99 -9.97
C MET A 144 16.44 -6.88 -9.55
N LYS A 145 16.66 -7.02 -8.23
CA LYS A 145 17.71 -7.93 -7.71
C LYS A 145 17.44 -9.38 -8.11
N CYS A 146 16.17 -9.85 -8.03
CA CYS A 146 15.79 -11.18 -8.49
C CYS A 146 16.04 -11.38 -9.99
N CYS A 147 15.78 -10.36 -10.82
CA CYS A 147 16.06 -10.42 -12.26
C CYS A 147 17.55 -10.61 -12.53
N GLU A 148 18.41 -9.85 -11.84
CA GLU A 148 19.88 -9.98 -11.93
C GLU A 148 20.36 -11.38 -11.54
N ASP A 149 19.92 -11.87 -10.37
CA ASP A 149 20.33 -13.17 -9.83
C ASP A 149 19.91 -14.33 -10.74
N LYS A 150 18.75 -14.23 -11.37
CA LYS A 150 18.21 -15.22 -12.32
C LYS A 150 18.70 -15.01 -13.76
N LYS A 151 19.40 -13.93 -14.05
CA LYS A 151 19.91 -13.55 -15.39
C LYS A 151 18.78 -13.46 -16.42
N ILE A 152 17.64 -12.88 -16.04
CA ILE A 152 16.52 -12.57 -16.91
C ILE A 152 16.43 -11.08 -17.20
N SER A 153 15.80 -10.72 -18.32
CA SER A 153 15.58 -9.31 -18.65
C SER A 153 14.53 -8.72 -17.70
N GLY A 154 14.96 -7.78 -16.87
CA GLY A 154 14.09 -7.04 -15.94
C GLY A 154 14.20 -5.54 -16.16
N ARG A 155 13.06 -4.82 -16.03
CA ARG A 155 13.06 -3.36 -16.10
C ARG A 155 11.97 -2.75 -15.21
N VAL A 156 12.19 -1.48 -14.86
CA VAL A 156 11.18 -0.66 -14.18
C VAL A 156 10.45 0.18 -15.23
N VAL A 157 9.13 0.18 -15.18
CA VAL A 157 8.26 1.03 -15.99
C VAL A 157 7.50 1.96 -15.07
N TYR A 158 7.86 3.23 -15.07
CA TYR A 158 7.18 4.22 -14.25
C TYR A 158 5.87 4.68 -14.90
N THR A 159 4.79 4.63 -14.12
CA THR A 159 3.49 5.20 -14.52
C THR A 159 3.40 6.67 -14.13
N ASP A 160 2.50 7.41 -14.77
CA ASP A 160 2.19 8.76 -14.32
C ASP A 160 1.48 8.73 -12.96
N ARG A 161 1.62 9.82 -12.19
CA ARG A 161 0.94 9.99 -10.89
C ARG A 161 -0.51 10.45 -11.10
N LEU A 162 -1.30 9.60 -11.72
CA LEU A 162 -2.73 9.82 -11.99
C LEU A 162 -3.57 9.06 -10.98
N ALA A 163 -4.82 9.46 -10.82
CA ALA A 163 -5.77 8.72 -10.00
C ALA A 163 -5.97 7.31 -10.57
N PRO A 164 -5.69 6.22 -9.81
CA PRO A 164 -5.65 4.86 -10.35
C PRO A 164 -6.97 4.36 -10.97
N LEU A 165 -8.09 5.01 -10.64
CA LEU A 165 -9.41 4.69 -11.18
C LEU A 165 -9.83 5.63 -12.33
N SER A 166 -8.99 6.59 -12.71
CA SER A 166 -9.30 7.51 -13.81
C SER A 166 -9.12 6.86 -15.18
N GLU A 167 -9.79 7.42 -16.17
CA GLU A 167 -9.62 7.02 -17.58
C GLU A 167 -8.22 7.37 -18.09
N GLU A 168 -7.67 8.49 -17.63
CA GLU A 168 -6.31 8.94 -17.95
C GLU A 168 -5.27 7.93 -17.50
N PHE A 169 -5.42 7.36 -16.30
CA PHE A 169 -4.53 6.30 -15.84
C PHE A 169 -4.60 5.05 -16.72
N GLY A 170 -5.81 4.63 -17.11
CA GLY A 170 -5.99 3.51 -18.03
C GLY A 170 -5.36 3.76 -19.42
N ASN A 171 -5.41 4.98 -19.91
CA ASN A 171 -4.76 5.37 -21.18
C ASN A 171 -3.23 5.42 -21.03
N ASN A 172 -2.71 5.94 -19.92
CA ASN A 172 -1.27 5.91 -19.62
C ASN A 172 -0.73 4.47 -19.61
N ILE A 173 -1.40 3.54 -18.91
CA ILE A 173 -1.05 2.12 -18.90
C ILE A 173 -1.03 1.53 -20.32
N LEU A 174 -2.03 1.82 -21.14
CA LEU A 174 -2.09 1.33 -22.54
C LEU A 174 -0.90 1.81 -23.36
N GLU A 175 -0.54 3.08 -23.28
CA GLU A 175 0.62 3.63 -23.98
C GLU A 175 1.96 3.05 -23.49
N LEU A 176 2.10 2.84 -22.18
CA LEU A 176 3.28 2.19 -21.62
C LEU A 176 3.42 0.74 -22.10
N LEU A 177 2.31 -0.01 -22.19
CA LEU A 177 2.33 -1.37 -22.71
C LEU A 177 2.67 -1.43 -24.19
N LYS A 178 2.18 -0.49 -25.02
CA LYS A 178 2.56 -0.40 -26.43
C LYS A 178 4.06 -0.18 -26.62
N LYS A 179 4.66 0.70 -25.79
CA LYS A 179 6.11 0.97 -25.79
C LYS A 179 6.95 -0.22 -25.29
N ASN A 180 6.35 -1.13 -24.52
CA ASN A 180 6.97 -2.31 -23.95
C ASN A 180 6.26 -3.60 -24.42
N SER A 181 5.98 -3.69 -25.70
CA SER A 181 5.20 -4.79 -26.31
C SER A 181 5.89 -6.15 -26.27
N ASP A 182 7.17 -6.17 -26.00
CA ASP A 182 8.07 -7.32 -25.86
C ASP A 182 7.97 -8.03 -24.49
N LEU A 183 7.25 -7.46 -23.51
CA LEU A 183 7.08 -8.07 -22.20
C LEU A 183 6.21 -9.34 -22.26
N ASP A 184 6.64 -10.36 -21.50
CA ASP A 184 5.93 -11.61 -21.25
C ASP A 184 5.48 -11.77 -19.78
N GLY A 185 5.92 -10.87 -18.88
CA GLY A 185 5.50 -10.83 -17.50
C GLY A 185 5.54 -9.43 -16.89
N ILE A 186 4.54 -9.12 -16.05
CA ILE A 186 4.44 -7.83 -15.36
C ILE A 186 4.11 -8.03 -13.88
N PHE A 187 4.89 -7.39 -13.03
CA PHE A 187 4.54 -7.12 -11.65
C PHE A 187 3.93 -5.71 -11.54
N ALA A 188 2.66 -5.63 -11.22
CA ALA A 188 1.94 -4.38 -10.94
C ALA A 188 1.92 -4.13 -9.43
N THR A 189 2.35 -2.96 -8.99
CA THR A 189 2.50 -2.66 -7.55
C THR A 189 1.19 -2.40 -6.81
N SER A 190 0.03 -2.64 -7.46
CA SER A 190 -1.30 -2.75 -6.85
C SER A 190 -2.24 -3.57 -7.73
N ASP A 191 -3.30 -4.14 -7.14
CA ASP A 191 -4.34 -4.86 -7.88
C ASP A 191 -5.11 -3.95 -8.85
N VAL A 192 -5.30 -2.67 -8.49
CA VAL A 192 -5.92 -1.68 -9.38
C VAL A 192 -5.09 -1.48 -10.64
N MET A 193 -3.77 -1.39 -10.49
CA MET A 193 -2.85 -1.29 -11.63
C MET A 193 -2.89 -2.58 -12.45
N ALA A 194 -2.86 -3.75 -11.81
CA ALA A 194 -2.96 -5.04 -12.49
C ALA A 194 -4.24 -5.16 -13.32
N ALA A 195 -5.38 -4.74 -12.77
CA ALA A 195 -6.66 -4.72 -13.48
C ALA A 195 -6.64 -3.80 -14.72
N ASN A 196 -6.02 -2.61 -14.61
CA ASN A 196 -5.81 -1.70 -15.74
C ASN A 196 -4.88 -2.31 -16.81
N ILE A 197 -3.83 -3.04 -16.39
CA ILE A 197 -2.93 -3.75 -17.31
C ILE A 197 -3.69 -4.86 -18.04
N ILE A 198 -4.49 -5.68 -17.35
CA ILE A 198 -5.34 -6.73 -17.97
C ILE A 198 -6.29 -6.10 -19.01
N ARG A 199 -6.95 -4.99 -18.66
CA ARG A 199 -7.83 -4.26 -19.57
C ARG A 199 -7.10 -3.73 -20.80
N ALA A 200 -5.88 -3.23 -20.61
CA ALA A 200 -5.04 -2.72 -21.72
C ALA A 200 -4.53 -3.88 -22.60
N CYS A 201 -4.13 -5.01 -22.03
CA CYS A 201 -3.79 -6.23 -22.78
C CYS A 201 -4.94 -6.68 -23.68
N LYS A 202 -6.17 -6.71 -23.15
CA LYS A 202 -7.37 -7.02 -23.94
C LYS A 202 -7.56 -6.08 -25.11
N LYS A 203 -7.36 -4.74 -24.92
CA LYS A 203 -7.43 -3.76 -26.00
C LYS A 203 -6.36 -3.97 -27.08
N MET A 204 -5.20 -4.54 -26.70
CA MET A 204 -4.09 -4.87 -27.60
C MET A 204 -4.21 -6.27 -28.24
N GLY A 205 -5.25 -7.03 -27.93
CA GLY A 205 -5.41 -8.40 -28.38
C GLY A 205 -4.46 -9.42 -27.72
N LYS A 206 -3.79 -9.05 -26.63
CA LYS A 206 -2.94 -9.93 -25.83
C LYS A 206 -3.80 -10.71 -24.83
N ARG A 207 -3.57 -12.00 -24.69
CA ARG A 207 -4.25 -12.87 -23.74
C ARG A 207 -3.46 -12.95 -22.44
N VAL A 208 -4.17 -12.88 -21.33
CA VAL A 208 -3.63 -13.10 -19.98
C VAL A 208 -4.24 -14.40 -19.45
N PRO A 209 -3.45 -15.40 -19.06
CA PRO A 209 -1.97 -15.39 -18.90
C PRO A 209 -1.18 -15.88 -20.12
N GLU A 210 -1.80 -16.32 -21.24
CA GLU A 210 -1.13 -17.07 -22.31
C GLU A 210 -0.01 -16.28 -23.01
N ASP A 211 -0.23 -14.99 -23.28
CA ASP A 211 0.75 -14.14 -23.98
C ASP A 211 1.56 -13.29 -22.99
N ILE A 212 1.00 -13.00 -21.81
CA ILE A 212 1.64 -12.21 -20.75
C ILE A 212 1.08 -12.57 -19.38
N SER A 213 1.95 -12.92 -18.43
CA SER A 213 1.57 -13.20 -17.04
C SER A 213 1.58 -11.89 -16.21
N ILE A 214 0.64 -11.76 -15.27
CA ILE A 214 0.50 -10.56 -14.45
C ILE A 214 0.41 -10.95 -12.97
N VAL A 215 1.22 -10.29 -12.13
CA VAL A 215 1.14 -10.38 -10.67
C VAL A 215 0.76 -9.00 -10.13
N GLY A 216 -0.23 -8.94 -9.23
CA GLY A 216 -0.67 -7.76 -8.51
C GLY A 216 -0.05 -7.65 -7.12
N PHE A 217 -0.56 -6.70 -6.35
CA PHE A 217 -0.21 -6.47 -4.95
C PHE A 217 -1.43 -5.93 -4.20
N ASP A 218 -1.58 -6.22 -2.91
CA ASP A 218 -2.61 -5.83 -1.93
C ASP A 218 -3.62 -6.92 -1.60
N ASP A 219 -3.94 -7.83 -2.51
CA ASP A 219 -5.02 -8.82 -2.39
C ASP A 219 -6.35 -8.18 -1.96
N THR A 220 -6.77 -7.19 -2.73
CA THR A 220 -8.07 -6.53 -2.56
C THR A 220 -9.17 -7.31 -3.31
N TRP A 221 -10.44 -6.95 -3.08
CA TRP A 221 -11.57 -7.57 -3.78
C TRP A 221 -11.48 -7.46 -5.31
N ILE A 222 -10.74 -6.48 -5.87
CA ILE A 222 -10.51 -6.38 -7.32
C ILE A 222 -9.84 -7.63 -7.85
N SER A 223 -8.86 -8.18 -7.12
CA SER A 223 -8.10 -9.35 -7.58
C SER A 223 -8.96 -10.58 -7.85
N THR A 224 -10.12 -10.69 -7.20
CA THR A 224 -11.06 -11.79 -7.38
C THR A 224 -12.17 -11.51 -8.38
N LEU A 225 -12.45 -10.23 -8.71
CA LEU A 225 -13.54 -9.84 -9.60
C LEU A 225 -13.11 -9.56 -11.03
N THR A 226 -11.81 -9.49 -11.30
CA THR A 226 -11.28 -9.39 -12.68
C THR A 226 -11.39 -10.73 -13.40
N TYR A 227 -11.36 -10.69 -14.72
CA TYR A 227 -11.22 -11.87 -15.55
C TYR A 227 -10.09 -11.68 -16.58
N PRO A 228 -9.01 -12.48 -16.46
CA PRO A 228 -8.74 -13.48 -15.41
C PRO A 228 -8.61 -12.84 -14.01
N SER A 229 -8.84 -13.63 -12.96
CA SER A 229 -8.58 -13.25 -11.57
C SER A 229 -7.08 -13.09 -11.33
N ILE A 230 -6.69 -12.10 -10.49
CA ILE A 230 -5.30 -11.65 -10.37
C ILE A 230 -4.54 -12.49 -9.33
N THR A 231 -3.47 -13.17 -9.76
CA THR A 231 -2.39 -13.61 -8.87
C THR A 231 -1.77 -12.40 -8.22
N THR A 232 -1.70 -12.35 -6.88
CA THR A 232 -1.32 -11.12 -6.16
C THR A 232 -0.55 -11.41 -4.89
N ILE A 233 0.15 -10.41 -4.38
CA ILE A 233 0.79 -10.47 -3.07
C ILE A 233 -0.19 -9.97 -2.01
N HIS A 234 -0.56 -10.86 -1.10
CA HIS A 234 -1.44 -10.57 0.04
C HIS A 234 -0.69 -9.80 1.12
N GLN A 235 -1.24 -8.66 1.53
CA GLN A 235 -0.85 -7.95 2.74
C GLN A 235 -1.82 -8.35 3.87
N PRO A 236 -1.33 -8.70 5.08
CA PRO A 236 -2.16 -9.06 6.22
C PRO A 236 -2.74 -7.79 6.88
N VAL A 237 -3.55 -7.05 6.13
CA VAL A 237 -4.09 -5.72 6.53
C VAL A 237 -4.89 -5.80 7.81
N GLN A 238 -5.60 -6.91 8.04
CA GLN A 238 -6.38 -7.11 9.26
C GLN A 238 -5.47 -7.08 10.49
N GLU A 239 -4.43 -7.91 10.51
CA GLU A 239 -3.47 -8.04 11.60
C GLU A 239 -2.65 -6.76 11.79
N MET A 240 -2.30 -6.10 10.70
CA MET A 240 -1.62 -4.81 10.74
C MET A 240 -2.48 -3.73 11.41
N CYS A 241 -3.77 -3.67 11.08
CA CYS A 241 -4.72 -2.72 11.68
C CYS A 241 -4.99 -3.03 13.14
N GLU A 242 -5.14 -4.31 13.51
CA GLU A 242 -5.27 -4.74 14.91
C GLU A 242 -4.08 -4.24 15.73
N TYR A 243 -2.88 -4.54 15.26
CA TYR A 243 -1.65 -4.10 15.92
C TYR A 243 -1.55 -2.57 16.03
N ALA A 244 -1.90 -1.82 14.98
CA ALA A 244 -1.84 -0.35 14.99
C ALA A 244 -2.75 0.23 16.10
N ILE A 245 -3.96 -0.29 16.25
CA ILE A 245 -4.90 0.17 17.30
C ILE A 245 -4.43 -0.26 18.70
N GLU A 246 -3.96 -1.49 18.85
CA GLU A 246 -3.36 -1.94 20.13
C GLU A 246 -2.15 -1.09 20.52
N ALA A 247 -1.31 -0.71 19.55
CA ALA A 247 -0.16 0.16 19.79
C ALA A 247 -0.58 1.54 20.31
N ILE A 248 -1.65 2.14 19.76
CA ILE A 248 -2.24 3.37 20.30
C ILE A 248 -2.69 3.15 21.76
N VAL A 249 -3.47 2.10 22.01
CA VAL A 249 -4.00 1.81 23.35
C VAL A 249 -2.87 1.62 24.36
N LYS A 250 -1.80 0.91 24.01
CA LYS A 250 -0.60 0.74 24.84
C LYS A 250 0.09 2.08 25.13
N LYS A 251 0.30 2.91 24.09
CA LYS A 251 0.93 4.22 24.26
C LYS A 251 0.09 5.17 25.14
N VAL A 252 -1.24 5.12 25.03
CA VAL A 252 -2.14 5.88 25.94
C VAL A 252 -1.94 5.49 27.41
N LYS A 253 -1.61 4.22 27.68
CA LYS A 253 -1.28 3.70 29.00
C LYS A 253 0.18 3.91 29.39
N SER A 254 0.98 4.61 28.59
CA SER A 254 2.42 4.79 28.75
C SER A 254 3.23 3.48 28.70
N GLU A 255 2.71 2.47 28.02
CA GLU A 255 3.41 1.22 27.77
C GLU A 255 4.37 1.35 26.58
N LYS A 256 5.43 0.54 26.58
CA LYS A 256 6.39 0.52 25.48
C LYS A 256 5.81 -0.17 24.25
N VAL A 257 6.05 0.42 23.08
CA VAL A 257 5.71 -0.13 21.77
C VAL A 257 6.99 -0.17 20.94
N PRO A 258 7.27 -1.26 20.19
CA PRO A 258 8.39 -1.31 19.26
C PRO A 258 8.36 -0.15 18.28
N SER A 259 9.53 0.34 17.87
CA SER A 259 9.64 1.43 16.89
C SER A 259 9.19 0.99 15.48
N GLN A 260 9.26 -0.31 15.19
CA GLN A 260 8.86 -0.87 13.90
C GLN A 260 8.38 -2.31 14.07
N VAL A 261 7.33 -2.66 13.35
CA VAL A 261 6.87 -4.06 13.18
C VAL A 261 6.61 -4.30 11.70
N VAL A 262 7.17 -5.40 11.19
CA VAL A 262 7.04 -5.81 9.79
C VAL A 262 6.25 -7.11 9.73
N PHE A 263 5.14 -7.11 9.01
CA PHE A 263 4.27 -8.27 8.82
C PHE A 263 4.64 -9.02 7.54
N PRO A 264 4.67 -10.36 7.57
CA PRO A 264 4.97 -11.16 6.39
C PRO A 264 3.87 -11.00 5.32
N VAL A 265 4.26 -11.14 4.06
CA VAL A 265 3.34 -11.16 2.93
C VAL A 265 3.33 -12.54 2.28
N GLU A 266 2.25 -12.86 1.56
CA GLU A 266 2.04 -14.16 0.93
C GLU A 266 1.67 -13.99 -0.55
N LEU A 267 2.11 -14.95 -1.38
CA LEU A 267 1.64 -15.05 -2.76
C LEU A 267 0.31 -15.78 -2.79
N ILE A 268 -0.69 -15.20 -3.43
CA ILE A 268 -1.99 -15.82 -3.71
C ILE A 268 -2.08 -16.09 -5.20
N ASP A 269 -1.93 -17.35 -5.58
CA ASP A 269 -2.05 -17.78 -6.98
C ASP A 269 -3.49 -17.74 -7.45
N ARG A 270 -3.68 -17.19 -8.67
CA ARG A 270 -4.95 -17.14 -9.40
C ARG A 270 -4.70 -17.32 -10.91
N GLU A 271 -5.60 -16.82 -11.74
CA GLU A 271 -5.62 -17.13 -13.19
C GLU A 271 -4.71 -16.20 -14.03
N SER A 272 -4.20 -15.11 -13.51
CA SER A 272 -3.42 -14.13 -14.31
C SER A 272 -1.96 -14.53 -14.54
N THR A 273 -1.52 -15.68 -14.01
CA THR A 273 -0.21 -16.29 -14.26
C THR A 273 -0.38 -17.74 -14.75
N LYS A 274 0.55 -18.22 -15.59
CA LYS A 274 0.58 -19.63 -16.06
C LYS A 274 0.88 -20.58 -14.91
#